data_d30ab705dd02c4c8b91cb877f33fd00f
#
_entry.id   d30ab705dd02c4c8b91cb877f33fd00f
#
_cell.length_a   1.000
_cell.length_b   1.000
_cell.length_c   1.000
_cell.angle_alpha   90.00
_cell.angle_beta   90.00
_cell.angle_gamma   90.00
#
_symmetry.space_group_name_H-M   'P 1'
#
loop_
_entity.id
_entity.type
_entity.pdbx_description
1 polymer ?
#
loop_
_entity_poly.entity_id
_entity_poly.type
_entity_poly.pdbx_seq_one_letter_code
_entity_poly.pdbx_strand_id
1 'polypeptide(L)'
;SKQIGNSGRFYHGYSGCPSRYRKIITFDGEPTIELDYQSSQVHVAYSMNGLNAWNFISGDPYVPPNADPKHRNVYKALLTRSFTSSNSTQTVRVDDEINTNGLNLNDMLEEIWQMHFQINNFRHQKAHKTITYQESRICLKVIELCNEKGITVLPIHDSMIVKKQYMKTLEEMMVEAYEALGFVSVPKVTGG
;
A
#
# COMPACT_ATOMS: atom_id res chain seq x y z
N SER A 1 -5.20 22.00 -14.52
CA SER A 1 -4.74 20.65 -14.19
C SER A 1 -3.61 20.75 -13.18
N LYS A 2 -3.85 20.33 -11.93
CA LYS A 2 -2.76 20.22 -10.95
C LYS A 2 -1.84 19.08 -11.41
N GLN A 3 -0.59 19.42 -11.71
CA GLN A 3 0.43 18.41 -12.03
C GLN A 3 0.56 17.45 -10.85
N ILE A 4 0.58 16.15 -11.17
CA ILE A 4 1.02 15.12 -10.22
C ILE A 4 2.44 15.52 -9.81
N GLY A 5 2.63 15.87 -8.54
CA GLY A 5 3.96 16.28 -8.04
C GLY A 5 4.98 15.16 -8.27
N ASN A 6 6.28 15.49 -8.20
CA ASN A 6 7.39 14.55 -8.42
C ASN A 6 7.38 13.29 -7.53
N SER A 7 6.48 13.20 -6.56
CA SER A 7 6.27 12.05 -5.67
C SER A 7 5.20 11.06 -6.16
N GLY A 8 4.45 11.40 -7.22
CA GLY A 8 3.38 10.55 -7.76
C GLY A 8 2.11 10.44 -6.92
N ARG A 9 2.05 11.00 -5.71
CA ARG A 9 0.86 10.94 -4.85
C ARG A 9 -0.10 12.09 -5.10
N PHE A 10 -1.40 11.81 -4.97
CA PHE A 10 -2.42 12.84 -4.92
C PHE A 10 -2.42 13.52 -3.55
N TYR A 11 -2.19 14.82 -3.54
CA TYR A 11 -2.31 15.65 -2.34
C TYR A 11 -3.52 16.57 -2.50
N HIS A 12 -4.44 16.49 -1.57
CA HIS A 12 -5.60 17.36 -1.45
C HIS A 12 -5.81 17.74 0.02
N GLY A 13 -6.73 18.66 0.31
CA GLY A 13 -6.93 19.17 1.67
C GLY A 13 -7.25 18.12 2.75
N TYR A 14 -7.69 16.94 2.34
CA TYR A 14 -8.05 15.84 3.26
C TYR A 14 -6.94 14.79 3.41
N SER A 15 -5.89 14.83 2.60
CA SER A 15 -4.81 13.81 2.64
C SER A 15 -4.12 13.73 4.01
N GLY A 16 -4.09 14.82 4.78
CA GLY A 16 -3.55 14.88 6.14
C GLY A 16 -4.55 14.57 7.25
N CYS A 17 -5.78 14.14 6.91
CA CYS A 17 -6.80 13.85 7.92
C CYS A 17 -6.44 12.60 8.73
N PRO A 18 -6.23 12.71 10.07
CA PRO A 18 -5.93 11.55 10.90
C PRO A 18 -7.04 10.49 10.84
N SER A 19 -6.66 9.20 10.91
CA SER A 19 -7.61 8.07 10.79
C SER A 19 -8.78 8.14 11.75
N ARG A 20 -8.56 8.66 12.98
CA ARG A 20 -9.63 8.85 13.98
C ARG A 20 -10.76 9.78 13.52
N TYR A 21 -10.45 10.77 12.67
CA TYR A 21 -11.43 11.70 12.13
C TYR A 21 -12.03 11.21 10.81
N ARG A 22 -11.38 10.32 10.09
CA ARG A 22 -11.90 9.77 8.85
C ARG A 22 -13.15 8.92 9.08
N LYS A 23 -13.24 8.28 10.26
CA LYS A 23 -14.40 7.46 10.68
C LYS A 23 -15.70 8.25 10.86
N ILE A 24 -15.62 9.57 10.99
CA ILE A 24 -16.80 10.44 11.17
C ILE A 24 -17.14 11.26 9.91
N ILE A 25 -16.42 11.03 8.81
CA ILE A 25 -16.74 11.66 7.53
C ILE A 25 -18.11 11.15 7.05
N THR A 26 -18.95 12.07 6.59
CA THR A 26 -20.23 11.76 5.96
C THR A 26 -20.29 12.37 4.57
N PHE A 27 -21.03 11.75 3.64
CA PHE A 27 -21.38 12.33 2.36
C PHE A 27 -22.89 12.61 2.34
N ASP A 28 -23.27 13.88 2.24
CA ASP A 28 -24.67 14.33 2.29
C ASP A 28 -25.40 13.83 3.56
N GLY A 29 -24.70 13.80 4.70
CA GLY A 29 -25.22 13.31 5.99
C GLY A 29 -25.24 11.79 6.12
N GLU A 30 -24.89 11.02 5.09
CA GLU A 30 -24.85 9.56 5.13
C GLU A 30 -23.49 9.03 5.61
N PRO A 31 -23.48 7.95 6.42
CA PRO A 31 -22.24 7.37 6.93
C PRO A 31 -21.37 6.79 5.80
N THR A 32 -20.05 6.92 5.98
CA THR A 32 -19.06 6.40 5.06
C THR A 32 -18.32 5.18 5.61
N ILE A 33 -17.59 4.54 4.74
CA ILE A 33 -16.63 3.47 5.06
C ILE A 33 -15.34 3.71 4.28
N GLU A 34 -14.20 3.43 4.91
CA GLU A 34 -12.89 3.43 4.30
C GLU A 34 -12.50 2.00 3.93
N LEU A 35 -12.07 1.78 2.69
CA LEU A 35 -11.44 0.54 2.23
C LEU A 35 -9.98 0.81 1.87
N ASP A 36 -9.11 -0.13 2.19
CA ASP A 36 -7.66 -0.02 1.99
C ASP A 36 -7.10 -1.28 1.31
N TYR A 37 -6.05 -1.12 0.53
CA TYR A 37 -5.31 -2.22 -0.05
C TYR A 37 -4.30 -2.79 0.95
N GLN A 38 -4.42 -4.05 1.28
CA GLN A 38 -3.45 -4.72 2.14
C GLN A 38 -2.11 -4.88 1.41
N SER A 39 -1.07 -4.20 1.88
CA SER A 39 0.29 -4.33 1.35
C SER A 39 0.46 -3.95 -0.13
N SER A 40 -0.23 -2.87 -0.57
CA SER A 40 -0.22 -2.36 -1.96
C SER A 40 1.17 -2.33 -2.58
N GLN A 41 2.17 -1.75 -1.90
CA GLN A 41 3.54 -1.61 -2.43
C GLN A 41 4.19 -2.94 -2.80
N VAL A 42 3.93 -3.99 -2.01
CA VAL A 42 4.45 -5.34 -2.29
C VAL A 42 3.83 -5.88 -3.57
N HIS A 43 2.50 -5.83 -3.69
CA HIS A 43 1.78 -6.33 -4.87
C HIS A 43 2.14 -5.56 -6.14
N VAL A 44 2.32 -4.25 -6.03
CA VAL A 44 2.82 -3.41 -7.13
C VAL A 44 4.23 -3.84 -7.54
N ALA A 45 5.15 -4.05 -6.59
CA ALA A 45 6.52 -4.48 -6.89
C ALA A 45 6.55 -5.86 -7.57
N TYR A 46 5.76 -6.82 -7.10
CA TYR A 46 5.63 -8.12 -7.77
C TYR A 46 5.07 -7.99 -9.18
N SER A 47 3.99 -7.22 -9.35
CA SER A 47 3.40 -6.99 -10.68
C SER A 47 4.35 -6.30 -11.65
N MET A 48 5.21 -5.40 -11.19
CA MET A 48 6.24 -4.76 -12.02
C MET A 48 7.28 -5.78 -12.55
N ASN A 49 7.46 -6.90 -11.88
CA ASN A 49 8.26 -8.04 -12.35
C ASN A 49 7.42 -9.09 -13.12
N GLY A 50 6.15 -8.82 -13.39
CA GLY A 50 5.24 -9.78 -14.06
C GLY A 50 4.85 -10.97 -13.18
N LEU A 51 4.95 -10.85 -11.87
CA LEU A 51 4.72 -11.92 -10.91
C LEU A 51 3.49 -11.66 -10.04
N ASN A 52 2.78 -12.73 -9.67
CA ASN A 52 1.74 -12.66 -8.65
C ASN A 52 2.32 -13.02 -7.28
N ALA A 53 2.27 -12.09 -6.32
CA ALA A 53 2.81 -12.28 -4.98
C ALA A 53 2.22 -13.50 -4.26
N TRP A 54 0.94 -13.80 -4.49
CA TRP A 54 0.25 -14.94 -3.88
C TRP A 54 0.78 -16.32 -4.30
N ASN A 55 1.59 -16.40 -5.36
CA ASN A 55 2.29 -17.62 -5.74
C ASN A 55 3.53 -17.91 -4.88
N PHE A 56 4.01 -16.90 -4.15
CA PHE A 56 5.26 -16.97 -3.38
C PHE A 56 5.06 -16.71 -1.90
N ILE A 57 4.00 -15.99 -1.53
CA ILE A 57 3.70 -15.55 -0.17
C ILE A 57 2.40 -16.18 0.29
N SER A 58 2.46 -16.94 1.37
CA SER A 58 1.29 -17.42 2.10
C SER A 58 1.11 -16.58 3.37
N GLY A 59 -0.04 -15.90 3.51
CA GLY A 59 -0.36 -15.09 4.70
C GLY A 59 -0.04 -13.60 4.55
N ASP A 60 0.48 -12.99 5.61
CA ASP A 60 0.77 -11.55 5.62
C ASP A 60 2.11 -11.25 4.92
N PRO A 61 2.13 -10.37 3.91
CA PRO A 61 3.36 -10.02 3.19
C PRO A 61 4.43 -9.33 4.05
N TYR A 62 4.12 -8.97 5.28
CA TYR A 62 5.08 -8.35 6.20
C TYR A 62 5.48 -9.26 7.36
N VAL A 63 5.14 -10.55 7.31
CA VAL A 63 5.50 -11.51 8.38
C VAL A 63 6.20 -12.72 7.75
N PRO A 64 7.55 -12.80 7.82
CA PRO A 64 8.27 -13.98 7.39
C PRO A 64 7.76 -15.27 8.06
N PRO A 65 7.83 -16.43 7.42
CA PRO A 65 7.19 -17.67 7.89
C PRO A 65 7.51 -18.10 9.32
N ASN A 66 8.70 -17.76 9.83
CA ASN A 66 9.14 -18.12 11.18
C ASN A 66 9.20 -16.92 12.13
N ALA A 67 8.71 -15.76 11.69
CA ALA A 67 8.75 -14.54 12.48
C ALA A 67 7.56 -14.44 13.46
N ASP A 68 7.80 -13.79 14.61
CA ASP A 68 6.73 -13.45 15.53
C ASP A 68 5.84 -12.34 14.93
N PRO A 69 4.53 -12.58 14.74
CA PRO A 69 3.60 -11.59 14.16
C PRO A 69 3.56 -10.24 14.91
N LYS A 70 3.96 -10.20 16.18
CA LYS A 70 4.04 -8.94 16.94
C LYS A 70 5.04 -7.95 16.34
N HIS A 71 6.03 -8.43 15.57
CA HIS A 71 7.05 -7.61 14.90
C HIS A 71 6.67 -7.17 13.50
N ARG A 72 5.43 -7.42 13.06
CA ARG A 72 4.91 -7.05 11.73
C ARG A 72 5.24 -5.61 11.34
N ASN A 73 5.06 -4.66 12.25
CA ASN A 73 5.31 -3.24 11.96
C ASN A 73 6.79 -2.94 11.73
N VAL A 74 7.68 -3.66 12.41
CA VAL A 74 9.14 -3.56 12.19
C VAL A 74 9.48 -4.06 10.79
N TYR A 75 9.03 -5.26 10.43
CA TYR A 75 9.24 -5.83 9.09
C TYR A 75 8.67 -4.94 7.98
N LYS A 76 7.44 -4.41 8.17
CA LYS A 76 6.84 -3.45 7.23
C LYS A 76 7.73 -2.23 7.04
N ALA A 77 8.22 -1.63 8.14
CA ALA A 77 9.08 -0.47 8.07
C ALA A 77 10.42 -0.78 7.37
N LEU A 78 11.03 -1.91 7.69
CA LEU A 78 12.29 -2.34 7.06
C LEU A 78 12.13 -2.54 5.56
N LEU A 79 11.10 -3.26 5.12
CA LEU A 79 10.85 -3.51 3.69
C LEU A 79 10.55 -2.20 2.94
N THR A 80 9.60 -1.40 3.43
CA THR A 80 9.18 -0.17 2.73
C THR A 80 10.29 0.87 2.68
N ARG A 81 11.13 0.95 3.71
CA ARG A 81 12.29 1.85 3.71
C ARG A 81 13.42 1.38 2.83
N SER A 82 13.59 0.07 2.67
CA SER A 82 14.58 -0.48 1.73
C SER A 82 14.24 -0.15 0.26
N PHE A 83 12.95 0.03 -0.08
CA PHE A 83 12.55 0.59 -1.38
C PHE A 83 12.99 2.06 -1.56
N THR A 84 13.18 2.80 -0.47
CA THR A 84 13.53 4.23 -0.49
C THR A 84 15.02 4.45 -0.54
N SER A 85 15.81 3.57 0.07
CA SER A 85 17.25 3.71 0.20
C SER A 85 17.98 3.46 -1.12
N SER A 86 19.19 4.02 -1.24
CA SER A 86 20.09 3.82 -2.38
C SER A 86 21.35 3.08 -2.01
N ASN A 87 21.51 2.68 -0.75
CA ASN A 87 22.74 2.11 -0.25
C ASN A 87 22.45 0.95 0.69
N SER A 88 23.03 -0.21 0.38
CA SER A 88 22.91 -1.44 1.19
C SER A 88 23.62 -1.33 2.55
N THR A 89 24.55 -0.39 2.72
CA THR A 89 25.30 -0.18 3.97
C THR A 89 24.62 0.77 4.95
N GLN A 90 23.55 1.46 4.52
CA GLN A 90 22.78 2.30 5.45
C GLN A 90 21.90 1.42 6.32
N THR A 91 22.11 1.52 7.63
CA THR A 91 21.16 0.97 8.60
C THR A 91 19.78 1.55 8.32
N VAL A 92 18.83 0.69 8.02
CA VAL A 92 17.45 1.11 7.81
C VAL A 92 16.90 1.55 9.17
N ARG A 93 16.69 2.85 9.34
CA ARG A 93 16.07 3.38 10.56
C ARG A 93 14.59 3.05 10.55
N VAL A 94 14.09 2.57 11.65
CA VAL A 94 12.67 2.37 11.93
C VAL A 94 12.16 3.61 12.67
N ASP A 95 10.89 3.98 12.51
CA ASP A 95 10.34 5.15 13.20
C ASP A 95 10.43 4.98 14.72
N ASP A 96 10.70 6.09 15.42
CA ASP A 96 10.90 6.08 16.89
C ASP A 96 9.66 5.59 17.67
N GLU A 97 8.49 5.63 17.04
CA GLU A 97 7.24 5.08 17.59
C GLU A 97 7.19 3.54 17.59
N ILE A 98 8.08 2.88 16.82
CA ILE A 98 8.13 1.41 16.72
C ILE A 98 9.19 0.90 17.71
N ASN A 99 8.76 0.11 18.67
CA ASN A 99 9.69 -0.50 19.63
C ASN A 99 10.58 -1.54 18.94
N THR A 100 11.88 -1.24 18.89
CA THR A 100 12.92 -2.10 18.30
C THR A 100 13.92 -2.62 19.33
N ASN A 101 13.67 -2.40 20.63
CA ASN A 101 14.58 -2.80 21.69
C ASN A 101 14.84 -4.31 21.68
N GLY A 102 16.11 -4.69 21.67
CA GLY A 102 16.55 -6.08 21.66
C GLY A 102 16.41 -6.79 20.29
N LEU A 103 16.03 -6.09 19.21
CA LEU A 103 15.89 -6.67 17.88
C LEU A 103 17.15 -6.42 17.03
N ASN A 104 17.59 -7.44 16.30
CA ASN A 104 18.61 -7.29 15.27
C ASN A 104 17.93 -6.90 13.94
N LEU A 105 17.89 -5.60 13.64
CA LEU A 105 17.22 -5.07 12.45
C LEU A 105 17.88 -5.53 11.14
N ASN A 106 19.17 -5.86 11.15
CA ASN A 106 19.84 -6.35 9.95
C ASN A 106 19.39 -7.78 9.61
N ASP A 107 19.33 -8.66 10.63
CA ASP A 107 18.84 -10.03 10.43
C ASP A 107 17.37 -10.01 9.97
N MET A 108 16.54 -9.19 10.60
CA MET A 108 15.13 -9.02 10.22
C MET A 108 15.00 -8.48 8.78
N LEU A 109 15.86 -7.56 8.37
CA LEU A 109 15.89 -7.06 6.98
C LEU A 109 16.24 -8.18 6.01
N GLU A 110 17.21 -9.03 6.33
CA GLU A 110 17.55 -10.18 5.48
C GLU A 110 16.40 -11.20 5.43
N GLU A 111 15.77 -11.52 6.57
CA GLU A 111 14.62 -12.44 6.63
C GLU A 111 13.47 -11.96 5.73
N ILE A 112 13.09 -10.69 5.80
CA ILE A 112 12.00 -10.17 4.96
C ILE A 112 12.38 -10.17 3.49
N TRP A 113 13.65 -9.91 3.13
CA TRP A 113 14.12 -9.99 1.76
C TRP A 113 14.29 -11.42 1.24
N GLN A 114 14.56 -12.40 2.09
CA GLN A 114 14.51 -13.81 1.72
C GLN A 114 13.09 -14.22 1.32
N MET A 115 12.06 -13.77 2.07
CA MET A 115 10.66 -14.00 1.69
C MET A 115 10.31 -13.32 0.37
N HIS A 116 10.88 -12.14 0.08
CA HIS A 116 10.62 -11.35 -1.13
C HIS A 116 11.75 -11.45 -2.16
N PHE A 117 12.44 -12.58 -2.23
CA PHE A 117 13.58 -12.77 -3.14
C PHE A 117 13.24 -12.43 -4.60
N GLN A 118 12.01 -12.71 -5.05
CA GLN A 118 11.54 -12.48 -6.42
C GLN A 118 11.53 -11.01 -6.85
N ILE A 119 11.54 -10.10 -5.89
CA ILE A 119 11.56 -8.65 -6.12
C ILE A 119 12.84 -7.99 -5.57
N ASN A 120 13.90 -8.77 -5.35
CA ASN A 120 15.16 -8.26 -4.77
C ASN A 120 15.86 -7.19 -5.66
N ASN A 121 15.51 -7.12 -6.94
CA ASN A 121 15.93 -6.04 -7.83
C ASN A 121 15.44 -4.65 -7.42
N PHE A 122 14.47 -4.54 -6.53
CA PHE A 122 13.99 -3.26 -5.97
C PHE A 122 14.68 -2.88 -4.65
N ARG A 123 15.44 -3.81 -4.05
CA ARG A 123 16.15 -3.57 -2.80
C ARG A 123 17.21 -2.49 -2.99
N HIS A 124 17.13 -1.43 -2.18
CA HIS A 124 18.07 -0.28 -2.21
C HIS A 124 18.24 0.41 -3.57
N GLN A 125 17.20 0.38 -4.43
CA GLN A 125 17.22 0.97 -5.78
C GLN A 125 16.40 2.25 -5.91
N LYS A 126 16.01 2.89 -4.80
CA LYS A 126 15.08 4.05 -4.79
C LYS A 126 13.78 3.77 -5.53
N ALA A 127 13.33 2.51 -5.51
CA ALA A 127 12.17 2.04 -6.25
C ALA A 127 10.84 2.67 -5.77
N HIS A 128 10.83 3.25 -4.56
CA HIS A 128 9.62 3.84 -3.98
C HIS A 128 8.94 4.86 -4.90
N LYS A 129 9.69 5.66 -5.68
CA LYS A 129 9.10 6.64 -6.60
C LYS A 129 8.28 5.97 -7.69
N THR A 130 8.83 4.90 -8.27
CA THR A 130 8.13 4.14 -9.31
C THR A 130 6.94 3.38 -8.73
N ILE A 131 7.11 2.75 -7.56
CA ILE A 131 6.02 2.05 -6.85
C ILE A 131 4.90 3.05 -6.53
N THR A 132 5.21 4.20 -5.92
CA THR A 132 4.22 5.22 -5.56
C THR A 132 3.53 5.82 -6.79
N TYR A 133 4.24 5.96 -7.92
CA TYR A 133 3.64 6.37 -9.18
C TYR A 133 2.61 5.35 -9.67
N GLN A 134 2.91 4.04 -9.58
CA GLN A 134 1.94 3.00 -9.94
C GLN A 134 0.74 2.99 -8.99
N GLU A 135 0.95 3.17 -7.68
CA GLU A 135 -0.15 3.32 -6.71
C GLU A 135 -1.07 4.49 -7.08
N SER A 136 -0.51 5.63 -7.51
CA SER A 136 -1.34 6.76 -7.94
C SER A 136 -2.11 6.50 -9.23
N ARG A 137 -1.58 5.70 -10.16
CA ARG A 137 -2.32 5.25 -11.35
C ARG A 137 -3.51 4.36 -10.98
N ILE A 138 -3.29 3.43 -10.04
CA ILE A 138 -4.35 2.57 -9.51
C ILE A 138 -5.45 3.42 -8.84
N CYS A 139 -5.04 4.35 -7.97
CA CYS A 139 -5.95 5.29 -7.32
C CYS A 139 -6.80 6.07 -8.35
N LEU A 140 -6.15 6.62 -9.39
CA LEU A 140 -6.86 7.33 -10.46
C LEU A 140 -7.87 6.42 -11.17
N LYS A 141 -7.49 5.17 -11.46
CA LYS A 141 -8.38 4.22 -12.11
C LYS A 141 -9.60 3.88 -11.25
N VAL A 142 -9.43 3.73 -9.94
CA VAL A 142 -10.58 3.56 -9.01
C VAL A 142 -11.52 4.76 -9.07
N ILE A 143 -10.98 5.98 -9.08
CA ILE A 143 -11.79 7.21 -9.19
C ILE A 143 -12.57 7.25 -10.51
N GLU A 144 -11.94 6.87 -11.63
CA GLU A 144 -12.59 6.79 -12.94
C GLU A 144 -13.76 5.80 -12.91
N LEU A 145 -13.53 4.57 -12.44
CA LEU A 145 -14.55 3.53 -12.32
C LEU A 145 -15.73 3.96 -11.41
N CYS A 146 -15.44 4.61 -10.29
CA CYS A 146 -16.46 5.16 -9.41
C CYS A 146 -17.29 6.25 -10.10
N ASN A 147 -16.61 7.17 -10.82
CA ASN A 147 -17.29 8.25 -11.54
C ASN A 147 -18.20 7.73 -12.64
N GLU A 148 -17.81 6.70 -13.39
CA GLU A 148 -18.63 6.05 -14.41
C GLU A 148 -19.96 5.51 -13.83
N LYS A 149 -19.96 5.13 -12.56
CA LYS A 149 -21.18 4.67 -11.85
C LYS A 149 -21.86 5.78 -11.02
N GLY A 150 -21.40 7.02 -11.11
CA GLY A 150 -21.95 8.13 -10.33
C GLY A 150 -21.69 8.03 -8.83
N ILE A 151 -20.65 7.29 -8.44
CA ILE A 151 -20.28 7.09 -7.02
C ILE A 151 -19.21 8.10 -6.61
N THR A 152 -19.52 8.94 -5.63
CA THR A 152 -18.54 9.84 -5.03
C THR A 152 -17.56 9.06 -4.17
N VAL A 153 -16.27 9.20 -4.46
CA VAL A 153 -15.16 8.59 -3.71
C VAL A 153 -14.17 9.63 -3.25
N LEU A 154 -13.66 9.50 -2.02
CA LEU A 154 -12.59 10.33 -1.47
C LEU A 154 -11.34 9.47 -1.30
N PRO A 155 -10.29 9.69 -2.13
CA PRO A 155 -9.04 8.96 -1.99
C PRO A 155 -8.19 9.52 -0.83
N ILE A 156 -7.64 8.63 -0.02
CA ILE A 156 -6.66 8.96 1.03
C ILE A 156 -5.44 8.05 0.83
N HIS A 157 -4.45 8.51 0.09
CA HIS A 157 -3.27 7.73 -0.30
C HIS A 157 -3.65 6.46 -1.10
N ASP A 158 -3.57 5.30 -0.48
CA ASP A 158 -3.92 3.97 -1.00
C ASP A 158 -5.28 3.47 -0.51
N SER A 159 -5.98 4.26 0.34
CA SER A 159 -7.34 3.96 0.79
C SER A 159 -8.39 4.84 0.09
N MET A 160 -9.62 4.36 0.10
CA MET A 160 -10.77 4.99 -0.53
C MET A 160 -11.95 5.07 0.43
N ILE A 161 -12.60 6.24 0.53
CA ILE A 161 -13.79 6.44 1.35
C ILE A 161 -15.00 6.64 0.45
N VAL A 162 -16.08 5.86 0.70
CA VAL A 162 -17.37 5.98 0.02
C VAL A 162 -18.51 5.96 1.02
N LYS A 163 -19.75 6.30 0.57
CA LYS A 163 -20.96 5.98 1.36
C LYS A 163 -21.01 4.48 1.62
N LYS A 164 -21.37 4.08 2.85
CA LYS A 164 -21.37 2.68 3.32
C LYS A 164 -22.14 1.72 2.41
N GLN A 165 -23.22 2.19 1.78
CA GLN A 165 -24.02 1.40 0.85
C GLN A 165 -23.24 0.93 -0.39
N TYR A 166 -22.17 1.63 -0.79
CA TYR A 166 -21.34 1.31 -1.96
C TYR A 166 -20.09 0.49 -1.61
N MET A 167 -19.97 -0.02 -0.37
CA MET A 167 -18.78 -0.76 0.09
C MET A 167 -18.39 -1.88 -0.87
N LYS A 168 -19.33 -2.78 -1.22
CA LYS A 168 -19.05 -3.92 -2.13
C LYS A 168 -18.68 -3.45 -3.53
N THR A 169 -19.38 -2.45 -4.04
CA THR A 169 -19.09 -1.90 -5.35
C THR A 169 -17.69 -1.27 -5.40
N LEU A 170 -17.28 -0.58 -4.33
CA LEU A 170 -15.92 -0.05 -4.23
C LEU A 170 -14.89 -1.16 -4.18
N GLU A 171 -15.12 -2.22 -3.39
CA GLU A 171 -14.23 -3.37 -3.31
C GLU A 171 -13.99 -4.00 -4.70
N GLU A 172 -15.07 -4.22 -5.46
CA GLU A 172 -15.00 -4.73 -6.84
C GLU A 172 -14.18 -3.79 -7.75
N MET A 173 -14.41 -2.48 -7.67
CA MET A 173 -13.67 -1.49 -8.46
C MET A 173 -12.19 -1.38 -8.05
N MET A 174 -11.88 -1.54 -6.80
CA MET A 174 -10.51 -1.56 -6.33
C MET A 174 -9.75 -2.76 -6.90
N VAL A 175 -10.38 -3.93 -7.01
CA VAL A 175 -9.81 -5.11 -7.70
C VAL A 175 -9.69 -4.86 -9.20
N GLU A 176 -10.77 -4.42 -9.84
CA GLU A 176 -10.83 -4.12 -11.28
C GLU A 176 -9.76 -3.11 -11.71
N ALA A 177 -9.46 -2.12 -10.87
CA ALA A 177 -8.45 -1.10 -11.20
C ALA A 177 -7.03 -1.70 -11.36
N TYR A 178 -6.66 -2.69 -10.55
CA TYR A 178 -5.39 -3.42 -10.72
C TYR A 178 -5.39 -4.19 -12.04
N GLU A 179 -6.45 -4.94 -12.31
CA GLU A 179 -6.58 -5.78 -13.52
C GLU A 179 -6.60 -4.95 -14.80
N ALA A 180 -7.38 -3.86 -14.83
CA ALA A 180 -7.47 -2.94 -15.97
C ALA A 180 -6.13 -2.26 -16.32
N LEU A 181 -5.25 -2.10 -15.35
CA LEU A 181 -3.90 -1.57 -15.55
C LEU A 181 -2.85 -2.65 -15.85
N GLY A 182 -3.27 -3.92 -15.95
CA GLY A 182 -2.40 -5.05 -16.27
C GLY A 182 -1.56 -5.56 -15.08
N PHE A 183 -1.91 -5.19 -13.84
CA PHE A 183 -1.24 -5.75 -12.66
C PHE A 183 -1.71 -7.17 -12.41
N VAL A 184 -0.76 -8.09 -12.31
CA VAL A 184 -1.03 -9.53 -12.12
C VAL A 184 -1.12 -9.95 -10.66
N SER A 185 -0.68 -9.09 -9.74
CA SER A 185 -0.72 -9.31 -8.30
C SER A 185 -1.68 -8.31 -7.67
N VAL A 186 -2.88 -8.76 -7.34
CA VAL A 186 -3.92 -7.93 -6.74
C VAL A 186 -3.92 -8.14 -5.22
N PRO A 187 -3.78 -7.06 -4.40
CA PRO A 187 -3.87 -7.16 -2.95
C PRO A 187 -5.29 -7.44 -2.49
N LYS A 188 -5.43 -7.95 -1.27
CA LYS A 188 -6.73 -7.99 -0.60
C LYS A 188 -7.18 -6.57 -0.27
N VAL A 189 -8.48 -6.31 -0.44
CA VAL A 189 -9.13 -5.10 0.02
C VAL A 189 -9.71 -5.35 1.40
N THR A 190 -9.48 -4.45 2.33
CA THR A 190 -9.97 -4.57 3.72
C THR A 190 -10.67 -3.29 4.14
N GLY A 191 -11.76 -3.42 4.93
CA GLY A 191 -12.46 -2.31 5.57
C GLY A 191 -11.89 -2.01 6.94
N GLY A 192 -11.76 -0.72 7.28
CA GLY A 192 -11.31 -0.23 8.58
C GLY A 192 -12.47 0.15 9.51
#